data_7e4e30a18ec1b91728dda0a69e7e7db9
#
_entry.id   7e4e30a18ec1b91728dda0a69e7e7db9
#
_cell.length_a   1.000
_cell.length_b   1.000
_cell.length_c   1.000
_cell.angle_alpha   90.00
_cell.angle_beta   90.00
_cell.angle_gamma   90.00
#
_symmetry.space_group_name_H-M   'P 1'
#
loop_
_entity.id
_entity.type
_entity.pdbx_description
1 polymer ?
#
loop_
_entity_poly.entity_id
_entity_poly.type
_entity_poly.pdbx_seq_one_letter_code
_entity_poly.pdbx_strand_id
1 'polypeptide(L)'
;MKLALIYGGASPEHSVSCVTALGIYSAIDKMKYEVIPIGITKAGKFVHHPINPNWKLADYPAVDDSAPELVMPLGGGELRLASGESIGRIDIAFPVLHGVNGED
;
A
#
# COMPACT_ATOMS: atom_id res chain seq x y z
N MET A 1 7.61 15.47 2.08
CA MET A 1 7.83 14.46 1.04
C MET A 1 6.78 13.37 1.15
N LYS A 2 6.11 13.04 0.06
CA LYS A 2 5.06 12.03 0.07
C LYS A 2 5.66 10.68 -0.32
N LEU A 3 5.49 9.69 0.56
CA LEU A 3 5.99 8.34 0.37
C LEU A 3 4.82 7.38 0.23
N ALA A 4 4.75 6.70 -0.90
CA ALA A 4 3.73 5.67 -1.13
C ALA A 4 4.25 4.35 -0.59
N LEU A 5 3.56 3.81 0.42
CA LEU A 5 3.88 2.50 0.99
C LEU A 5 2.91 1.50 0.36
N ILE A 6 3.44 0.63 -0.50
CA ILE A 6 2.63 -0.27 -1.33
C ILE A 6 2.77 -1.69 -0.80
N TYR A 7 1.64 -2.35 -0.52
CA TYR A 7 1.66 -3.65 0.12
C TYR A 7 0.47 -4.50 -0.34
N GLY A 8 0.48 -5.77 0.01
CA GLY A 8 -0.57 -6.72 -0.34
C GLY A 8 -0.23 -7.51 -1.58
N GLY A 9 -1.16 -7.60 -2.51
CA GLY A 9 -0.96 -8.25 -3.79
C GLY A 9 -1.56 -9.64 -3.89
N ALA A 10 -1.43 -10.25 -5.07
CA ALA A 10 -2.04 -11.54 -5.38
C ALA A 10 -1.27 -12.73 -4.81
N SER A 11 -0.09 -12.49 -4.27
CA SER A 11 0.79 -13.53 -3.75
C SER A 11 0.16 -14.28 -2.57
N PRO A 12 0.50 -15.56 -2.36
CA PRO A 12 0.13 -16.24 -1.12
C PRO A 12 0.70 -15.56 0.12
N GLU A 13 1.70 -14.66 -0.04
CA GLU A 13 2.28 -13.89 1.04
C GLU A 13 1.55 -12.59 1.32
N HIS A 14 0.31 -12.47 0.85
CA HIS A 14 -0.49 -11.23 1.00
C HIS A 14 -0.56 -10.77 2.45
N SER A 15 -0.90 -11.69 3.37
CA SER A 15 -1.02 -11.35 4.79
C SER A 15 0.33 -10.96 5.40
N VAL A 16 1.40 -11.63 4.98
CA VAL A 16 2.76 -11.29 5.43
C VAL A 16 3.11 -9.87 4.98
N SER A 17 2.76 -9.53 3.75
CA SER A 17 3.01 -8.19 3.22
C SER A 17 2.29 -7.12 4.06
N CYS A 18 1.05 -7.39 4.48
CA CYS A 18 0.31 -6.46 5.34
C CYS A 18 1.02 -6.23 6.67
N VAL A 19 1.47 -7.30 7.31
CA VAL A 19 2.15 -7.20 8.61
C VAL A 19 3.51 -6.51 8.45
N THR A 20 4.23 -6.83 7.37
CA THR A 20 5.51 -6.18 7.11
C THR A 20 5.33 -4.69 6.87
N ALA A 21 4.27 -4.31 6.14
CA ALA A 21 3.96 -2.90 5.90
C ALA A 21 3.67 -2.17 7.21
N LEU A 22 2.97 -2.81 8.14
CA LEU A 22 2.75 -2.22 9.45
C LEU A 22 4.06 -1.95 10.17
N GLY A 23 5.00 -2.90 10.15
CA GLY A 23 6.30 -2.73 10.78
C GLY A 23 7.07 -1.56 10.16
N ILE A 24 7.07 -1.48 8.85
CA ILE A 24 7.75 -0.40 8.12
C ILE A 24 7.08 0.95 8.42
N TYR A 25 5.75 0.98 8.37
CA TYR A 25 5.00 2.20 8.66
C TYR A 25 5.33 2.72 10.06
N SER A 26 5.42 1.82 11.03
CA SER A 26 5.72 2.20 12.41
C SER A 26 7.14 2.75 12.56
N ALA A 27 8.06 2.33 11.70
CA ALA A 27 9.45 2.76 11.75
C ALA A 27 9.75 4.03 10.95
N ILE A 28 8.87 4.40 10.03
CA ILE A 28 9.09 5.59 9.19
C ILE A 28 8.96 6.86 10.02
N ASP A 29 9.86 7.81 9.78
CA ASP A 29 9.82 9.12 10.40
C ASP A 29 8.72 9.96 9.76
N LYS A 30 7.58 10.07 10.43
CA LYS A 30 6.40 10.77 9.90
C LYS A 30 6.53 12.28 9.98
N MET A 31 7.58 12.77 10.64
CA MET A 31 7.92 14.19 10.59
C MET A 31 8.57 14.56 9.26
N LYS A 32 9.21 13.57 8.61
CA LYS A 32 9.93 13.75 7.36
C LYS A 32 9.10 13.35 6.15
N TYR A 33 8.27 12.32 6.31
CA TYR A 33 7.52 11.73 5.21
C TYR A 33 6.04 11.69 5.52
N GLU A 34 5.26 12.16 4.58
CA GLU A 34 3.82 11.92 4.62
C GLU A 34 3.58 10.58 3.95
N VAL A 35 3.19 9.58 4.74
CA VAL A 35 3.00 8.23 4.22
C VAL A 35 1.62 8.07 3.65
N ILE A 36 1.55 7.61 2.39
CA ILE A 36 0.29 7.30 1.73
C ILE A 36 0.24 5.79 1.57
N PRO A 37 -0.60 5.10 2.38
CA PRO A 37 -0.67 3.65 2.28
C PRO A 37 -1.51 3.24 1.08
N ILE A 38 -0.94 2.36 0.26
CA ILE A 38 -1.59 1.84 -0.94
C ILE A 38 -1.63 0.33 -0.83
N GLY A 39 -2.83 -0.22 -0.70
CA GLY A 39 -3.01 -1.66 -0.68
C GLY A 39 -3.28 -2.18 -2.07
N ILE A 40 -2.74 -3.36 -2.38
CA ILE A 40 -3.07 -4.08 -3.60
C ILE A 40 -3.92 -5.26 -3.18
N THR A 41 -5.14 -5.33 -3.70
CA THR A 41 -6.04 -6.44 -3.37
C THR A 41 -5.51 -7.73 -3.97
N LYS A 42 -6.08 -8.87 -3.54
CA LYS A 42 -5.69 -10.16 -4.11
C LYS A 42 -5.99 -10.24 -5.59
N ALA A 43 -6.96 -9.46 -6.06
CA ALA A 43 -7.28 -9.39 -7.48
C ALA A 43 -6.38 -8.42 -8.25
N GLY A 44 -5.50 -7.70 -7.57
CA GLY A 44 -4.56 -6.79 -8.21
C GLY A 44 -5.01 -5.36 -8.30
N LYS A 45 -6.08 -5.00 -7.62
CA LYS A 45 -6.62 -3.64 -7.64
C LYS A 45 -5.87 -2.78 -6.62
N PHE A 46 -5.50 -1.56 -7.00
CA PHE A 46 -4.83 -0.62 -6.10
C PHE A 46 -5.88 0.21 -5.37
N VAL A 47 -5.79 0.24 -4.04
CA VAL A 47 -6.76 0.96 -3.22
C VAL A 47 -6.04 1.80 -2.16
N HIS A 48 -6.69 2.89 -1.74
CA HIS A 48 -6.20 3.71 -0.64
C HIS A 48 -6.60 3.02 0.66
N HIS A 49 -5.66 2.30 1.28
CA HIS A 49 -5.97 1.39 2.37
C HIS A 49 -5.09 1.70 3.58
N PRO A 50 -5.68 2.21 4.67
CA PRO A 50 -4.88 2.57 5.84
C PRO A 50 -4.25 1.35 6.50
N ILE A 51 -3.10 1.57 7.11
CA ILE A 51 -2.40 0.55 7.86
C ILE A 51 -3.10 0.39 9.22
N ASN A 52 -3.49 -0.82 9.54
CA ASN A 52 -4.15 -1.11 10.81
C ASN A 52 -3.09 -1.47 11.85
N PRO A 53 -2.95 -0.68 12.93
CA PRO A 53 -1.92 -0.95 13.92
C PRO A 53 -2.14 -2.24 14.72
N ASN A 54 -3.31 -2.85 14.58
CA ASN A 54 -3.62 -4.09 15.31
C ASN A 54 -3.43 -5.35 14.46
N TRP A 55 -2.92 -5.23 13.26
CA TRP A 55 -2.70 -6.40 12.39
C TRP A 55 -1.75 -7.39 13.04
N LYS A 56 -2.15 -8.66 13.03
CA LYS A 56 -1.33 -9.79 13.46
C LYS A 56 -1.41 -10.86 12.40
N LEU A 57 -0.30 -11.52 12.12
CA LEU A 57 -0.25 -12.54 11.09
C LEU A 57 -1.26 -13.67 11.36
N ALA A 58 -1.48 -13.99 12.63
CA ALA A 58 -2.43 -15.05 12.99
C ALA A 58 -3.86 -14.75 12.55
N ASP A 59 -4.19 -13.49 12.32
CA ASP A 59 -5.52 -13.07 11.89
C ASP A 59 -5.64 -12.98 10.36
N TYR A 60 -4.57 -13.30 9.64
CA TYR A 60 -4.53 -13.27 8.18
C TYR A 60 -5.04 -11.94 7.63
N PRO A 61 -4.38 -10.82 7.99
CA PRO A 61 -4.84 -9.52 7.50
C PRO A 61 -4.82 -9.45 5.98
N ALA A 62 -5.73 -8.66 5.44
CA ALA A 62 -5.85 -8.53 3.99
C ALA A 62 -6.29 -7.12 3.64
N VAL A 63 -6.01 -6.73 2.40
CA VAL A 63 -6.46 -5.46 1.84
C VAL A 63 -7.94 -5.59 1.52
N ASP A 64 -8.73 -4.62 1.99
CA ASP A 64 -10.17 -4.61 1.81
C ASP A 64 -10.51 -4.22 0.36
N ASP A 65 -11.22 -5.09 -0.34
CA ASP A 65 -11.61 -4.84 -1.73
C ASP A 65 -12.54 -3.64 -1.88
N SER A 66 -13.23 -3.26 -0.82
CA SER A 66 -14.16 -2.14 -0.87
C SER A 66 -13.52 -0.79 -0.56
N ALA A 67 -12.23 -0.76 -0.26
CA ALA A 67 -11.54 0.50 -0.02
C ALA A 67 -11.51 1.33 -1.31
N PRO A 68 -11.39 2.68 -1.20
CA PRO A 68 -11.41 3.55 -2.38
C PRO A 68 -10.32 3.19 -3.37
N GLU A 69 -10.71 2.95 -4.60
CA GLU A 69 -9.77 2.56 -5.65
C GLU A 69 -8.92 3.74 -6.10
N LEU A 70 -7.65 3.46 -6.40
CA LEU A 70 -6.69 4.45 -6.86
C LEU A 70 -6.37 4.24 -8.31
N VAL A 71 -6.12 5.35 -9.01
CA VAL A 71 -5.59 5.33 -10.37
C VAL A 71 -4.12 5.71 -10.27
N MET A 72 -3.25 4.76 -10.60
CA MET A 72 -1.81 4.98 -10.54
C MET A 72 -1.35 5.73 -11.78
N PRO A 73 -0.62 6.84 -11.61
CA PRO A 73 -0.16 7.61 -12.76
C PRO A 73 0.95 6.88 -13.51
N LEU A 74 0.88 6.92 -14.82
CA LEU A 74 1.95 6.39 -15.67
C LEU A 74 2.92 7.53 -15.97
N GLY A 75 4.20 7.30 -15.68
CA GLY A 75 5.22 8.29 -15.96
C GLY A 75 5.22 9.48 -15.01
N GLY A 76 4.61 9.31 -13.85
CA GLY A 76 4.56 10.37 -12.84
C GLY A 76 3.25 11.13 -12.91
N GLY A 77 3.09 12.11 -12.05
CA GLY A 77 1.87 12.87 -11.94
C GLY A 77 1.19 12.65 -10.61
N GLU A 78 -0.03 13.14 -10.49
CA GLU A 78 -0.77 13.05 -9.25
C GLU A 78 -1.48 11.71 -9.12
N LEU A 79 -1.39 11.13 -7.93
CA LEU A 79 -2.16 9.96 -7.58
C LEU A 79 -3.61 10.39 -7.33
N ARG A 80 -4.57 9.70 -7.94
CA ARG A 80 -5.98 10.07 -7.82
C ARG A 80 -6.81 8.88 -7.41
N LEU A 81 -7.89 9.17 -6.68
CA LEU A 81 -8.93 8.18 -6.46
C LEU A 81 -9.70 7.98 -7.77
N ALA A 82 -10.33 6.82 -7.92
CA ALA A 82 -11.15 6.55 -9.10
C ALA A 82 -12.29 7.56 -9.22
N SER A 83 -12.70 8.18 -8.12
CA SER A 83 -13.70 9.23 -8.12
C SER A 83 -13.20 10.55 -8.73
N GLY A 84 -11.90 10.66 -8.96
CA GLY A 84 -11.28 11.86 -9.52
C GLY A 84 -10.54 12.74 -8.54
N GLU A 85 -10.72 12.51 -7.25
CA GLU A 85 -10.09 13.32 -6.22
C GLU A 85 -8.58 13.06 -6.17
N SER A 86 -7.78 14.12 -6.14
CA SER A 86 -6.33 13.99 -6.11
C SER A 86 -5.83 13.75 -4.69
N ILE A 87 -4.89 12.81 -4.55
CA ILE A 87 -4.19 12.58 -3.28
C ILE A 87 -2.86 13.32 -3.27
N GLY A 88 -2.37 13.71 -4.44
CA GLY A 88 -1.14 14.46 -4.59
C GLY A 88 -0.07 13.67 -5.33
N ARG A 89 1.07 14.31 -5.50
CA ARG A 89 2.19 13.71 -6.22
C ARG A 89 3.02 12.88 -5.25
N ILE A 90 3.37 11.67 -5.69
CA ILE A 90 4.22 10.77 -4.91
C ILE A 90 5.68 11.11 -5.21
N ASP A 91 6.47 11.27 -4.16
CA ASP A 91 7.90 11.54 -4.30
C ASP A 91 8.73 10.26 -4.26
N ILE A 92 8.31 9.31 -3.41
CA ILE A 92 9.03 8.04 -3.23
C ILE A 92 8.01 6.92 -3.18
N ALA A 93 8.28 5.82 -3.87
CA ALA A 93 7.48 4.61 -3.77
C ALA A 93 8.27 3.53 -3.06
N PHE A 94 7.67 2.92 -2.04
CA PHE A 94 8.29 1.87 -1.26
C PHE A 94 7.42 0.62 -1.34
N PRO A 95 7.70 -0.29 -2.26
CA PRO A 95 6.89 -1.50 -2.38
C PRO A 95 7.30 -2.55 -1.34
N VAL A 96 6.30 -3.15 -0.70
CA VAL A 96 6.48 -4.22 0.28
C VAL A 96 5.70 -5.41 -0.25
N LEU A 97 6.25 -6.06 -1.28
CA LEU A 97 5.59 -7.15 -1.96
C LEU A 97 6.40 -8.43 -1.79
N HIS A 98 5.71 -9.49 -1.41
CA HIS A 98 6.32 -10.80 -1.20
C HIS A 98 5.72 -11.80 -2.17
N GLY A 99 6.41 -12.93 -2.38
CA GLY A 99 5.88 -14.01 -3.14
C GLY A 99 6.81 -14.48 -4.23
N VAL A 100 6.38 -15.51 -4.93
CA VAL A 100 7.21 -16.21 -5.90
C VAL A 100 7.70 -15.29 -7.00
N ASN A 101 6.85 -14.38 -7.45
CA ASN A 101 7.19 -13.51 -8.57
C ASN A 101 7.58 -12.12 -8.15
N GLY A 102 7.54 -11.81 -6.89
CA GLY A 102 7.77 -10.45 -6.42
C GLY A 102 9.05 -10.25 -5.66
N GLU A 103 9.74 -11.32 -5.38
CA GLU A 103 10.85 -11.20 -4.47
C GLU A 103 12.18 -10.92 -5.14
N ASP A 104 12.23 -10.81 -6.37
CA ASP A 104 13.51 -10.67 -7.06
C ASP A 104 14.35 -9.50 -6.78
#